data_b772c9b50821716a17bf6e842651a2a5
#
_entry.id   b772c9b50821716a17bf6e842651a2a5
#
_cell.length_a   1.000
_cell.length_b   1.000
_cell.length_c   1.000
_cell.angle_alpha   90.00
_cell.angle_beta   90.00
_cell.angle_gamma   90.00
#
_symmetry.space_group_name_H-M   'P 1'
#
loop_
_entity.id
_entity.type
_entity.pdbx_description
1 polymer ?
#
loop_
_entity_poly.entity_id
_entity_poly.type
_entity_poly.pdbx_seq_one_letter_code
_entity_poly.pdbx_strand_id
1 'polypeptide(L)'
;CKVIAQDKEAAYKYTMKANTVAVVSDGSAVLGLGNIGPYAAMPVMEGKAVLFKEFGNVNAVPICLDTQDTEEIIKAVTYLAPGFGGINLEDISAPRCFEIEERLKEILDIPVFHDDQHGTAIVVLAGVINALKVVGKKKEDCRVVVNGAGSAGVAITKLLLTYGFPNIIMCDKVGIVDTTTQGLNWMQEKMVKRTNLAHETGSLADALKGADIFVGVSAPGIVTEEMVASMNSDAILFAMANPVPEIMPDLAKKAGARVVGT
;
A
#
# COMPACT_ATOMS: atom_id res chain seq x y z
N CYS A 1 9.78 -10.95 -36.84
CA CYS A 1 10.51 -9.66 -36.77
C CYS A 1 9.92 -8.63 -37.72
N LYS A 2 9.83 -8.89 -39.04
CA LYS A 2 9.38 -7.89 -40.04
C LYS A 2 7.96 -7.36 -39.76
N VAL A 3 7.03 -8.22 -39.33
CA VAL A 3 5.67 -7.83 -38.96
C VAL A 3 5.69 -6.88 -37.74
N ILE A 4 6.46 -7.22 -36.70
CA ILE A 4 6.57 -6.38 -35.49
C ILE A 4 7.24 -5.03 -35.81
N ALA A 5 8.21 -5.01 -36.74
CA ALA A 5 8.85 -3.76 -37.16
C ALA A 5 7.88 -2.81 -37.87
N GLN A 6 6.82 -3.33 -38.50
CA GLN A 6 5.79 -2.55 -39.19
C GLN A 6 4.61 -2.20 -38.25
N ASP A 7 4.32 -3.09 -37.30
CA ASP A 7 3.23 -2.94 -36.31
C ASP A 7 3.70 -3.44 -34.94
N LYS A 8 3.97 -2.52 -34.01
CA LYS A 8 4.45 -2.82 -32.66
C LYS A 8 3.46 -3.67 -31.85
N GLU A 9 2.16 -3.53 -32.10
CA GLU A 9 1.11 -4.30 -31.40
C GLU A 9 1.22 -5.81 -31.70
N ALA A 10 1.80 -6.17 -32.84
CA ALA A 10 2.08 -7.56 -33.15
C ALA A 10 3.07 -8.23 -32.18
N ALA A 11 3.82 -7.44 -31.35
CA ALA A 11 4.65 -7.98 -30.28
C ALA A 11 3.83 -8.76 -29.25
N TYR A 12 2.61 -8.33 -28.93
CA TYR A 12 1.71 -9.04 -28.01
C TYR A 12 1.23 -10.39 -28.58
N LYS A 13 1.30 -10.58 -29.89
CA LYS A 13 0.95 -11.85 -30.54
C LYS A 13 2.13 -12.81 -30.68
N TYR A 14 3.31 -12.29 -30.90
CA TYR A 14 4.46 -13.10 -31.34
C TYR A 14 5.62 -13.17 -30.35
N THR A 15 5.50 -12.51 -29.18
CA THR A 15 6.57 -12.52 -28.16
C THR A 15 6.03 -12.77 -26.77
N MET A 16 6.93 -12.94 -25.80
CA MET A 16 6.59 -13.07 -24.38
C MET A 16 5.92 -11.81 -23.78
N LYS A 17 5.98 -10.68 -24.47
CA LYS A 17 5.32 -9.43 -24.04
C LYS A 17 3.83 -9.62 -23.74
N ALA A 18 3.19 -10.56 -24.42
CA ALA A 18 1.76 -10.87 -24.24
C ALA A 18 1.38 -11.29 -22.81
N ASN A 19 2.29 -11.96 -22.10
CA ASN A 19 1.98 -12.58 -20.80
C ASN A 19 3.16 -12.56 -19.83
N THR A 20 4.01 -11.53 -19.89
CA THR A 20 5.18 -11.43 -19.01
C THR A 20 5.29 -10.03 -18.43
N VAL A 21 5.41 -9.93 -17.10
CA VAL A 21 5.62 -8.68 -16.36
C VAL A 21 7.03 -8.62 -15.78
N ALA A 22 7.56 -7.42 -15.61
CA ALA A 22 8.77 -7.19 -14.82
C ALA A 22 8.38 -6.90 -13.37
N VAL A 23 9.00 -7.60 -12.42
CA VAL A 23 8.92 -7.27 -10.98
C VAL A 23 10.18 -6.51 -10.63
N VAL A 24 10.06 -5.20 -10.48
CA VAL A 24 11.20 -4.28 -10.33
C VAL A 24 11.30 -3.79 -8.90
N SER A 25 12.48 -3.94 -8.30
CA SER A 25 12.79 -3.49 -6.94
C SER A 25 14.18 -2.88 -6.86
N ASP A 26 14.38 -1.99 -5.90
CA ASP A 26 15.69 -1.55 -5.43
C ASP A 26 16.03 -2.09 -4.03
N GLY A 27 15.11 -2.86 -3.44
CA GLY A 27 15.24 -3.46 -2.11
C GLY A 27 15.26 -2.48 -0.96
N SER A 28 14.75 -1.24 -1.15
CA SER A 28 14.83 -0.18 -0.15
C SER A 28 13.73 -0.21 0.91
N ALA A 29 12.68 -1.03 0.71
CA ALA A 29 11.53 -1.10 1.65
C ALA A 29 10.93 -2.50 1.74
N VAL A 30 11.78 -3.53 1.85
CA VAL A 30 11.33 -4.92 1.92
C VAL A 30 10.54 -5.15 3.21
N LEU A 31 9.33 -5.69 3.08
CA LEU A 31 8.39 -5.87 4.18
C LEU A 31 9.01 -6.67 5.34
N GLY A 32 9.00 -6.07 6.54
CA GLY A 32 9.57 -6.64 7.76
C GLY A 32 11.11 -6.59 7.86
N LEU A 33 11.82 -6.24 6.77
CA LEU A 33 13.30 -6.23 6.72
C LEU A 33 13.88 -4.84 6.45
N GLY A 34 13.10 -3.92 5.87
CA GLY A 34 13.53 -2.56 5.57
C GLY A 34 14.45 -2.47 4.34
N ASN A 35 15.42 -1.57 4.39
CA ASN A 35 16.38 -1.37 3.29
C ASN A 35 17.50 -2.42 3.38
N ILE A 36 17.36 -3.51 2.62
CA ILE A 36 18.33 -4.60 2.55
C ILE A 36 19.09 -4.65 1.22
N GLY A 37 18.76 -3.75 0.30
CA GLY A 37 19.38 -3.63 -1.01
C GLY A 37 18.97 -4.71 -2.03
N PRO A 38 19.40 -4.55 -3.30
CA PRO A 38 18.89 -5.35 -4.41
C PRO A 38 19.25 -6.84 -4.33
N TYR A 39 20.44 -7.16 -3.86
CA TYR A 39 20.88 -8.57 -3.79
C TYR A 39 20.05 -9.38 -2.79
N ALA A 40 19.80 -8.81 -1.60
CA ALA A 40 19.02 -9.48 -0.56
C ALA A 40 17.51 -9.46 -0.84
N ALA A 41 17.02 -8.53 -1.67
CA ALA A 41 15.63 -8.47 -2.11
C ALA A 41 15.29 -9.53 -3.19
N MET A 42 16.28 -10.06 -3.92
CA MET A 42 16.06 -11.01 -5.02
C MET A 42 15.16 -12.20 -4.62
N PRO A 43 15.37 -12.91 -3.51
CA PRO A 43 14.49 -14.03 -3.15
C PRO A 43 13.02 -13.64 -2.94
N VAL A 44 12.78 -12.41 -2.46
CA VAL A 44 11.41 -11.88 -2.29
C VAL A 44 10.76 -11.63 -3.65
N MET A 45 11.52 -11.08 -4.60
CA MET A 45 11.04 -10.83 -5.97
C MET A 45 10.80 -12.14 -6.74
N GLU A 46 11.62 -13.17 -6.50
CA GLU A 46 11.37 -14.52 -7.03
C GLU A 46 10.09 -15.11 -6.45
N GLY A 47 9.85 -14.93 -5.14
CA GLY A 47 8.59 -15.31 -4.49
C GLY A 47 7.38 -14.59 -5.12
N LYS A 48 7.49 -13.27 -5.37
CA LYS A 48 6.46 -12.52 -6.09
C LYS A 48 6.20 -13.09 -7.49
N ALA A 49 7.26 -13.46 -8.21
CA ALA A 49 7.12 -14.07 -9.54
C ALA A 49 6.36 -15.41 -9.50
N VAL A 50 6.58 -16.23 -8.47
CA VAL A 50 5.80 -17.46 -8.23
C VAL A 50 4.32 -17.15 -8.02
N LEU A 51 3.99 -16.13 -7.21
CA LEU A 51 2.60 -15.72 -6.98
C LEU A 51 1.91 -15.25 -8.27
N PHE A 52 2.58 -14.46 -9.09
CA PHE A 52 2.09 -14.06 -10.41
C PHE A 52 1.74 -15.28 -11.27
N LYS A 53 2.61 -16.29 -11.27
CA LYS A 53 2.39 -17.51 -12.05
C LYS A 53 1.26 -18.36 -11.49
N GLU A 54 1.26 -18.60 -10.18
CA GLU A 54 0.31 -19.51 -9.54
C GLU A 54 -1.12 -18.96 -9.57
N PHE A 55 -1.30 -17.69 -9.24
CA PHE A 55 -2.62 -17.09 -9.10
C PHE A 55 -3.11 -16.35 -10.34
N GLY A 56 -2.22 -15.79 -11.14
CA GLY A 56 -2.56 -15.00 -12.32
C GLY A 56 -2.28 -15.68 -13.64
N ASN A 57 -1.57 -16.82 -13.62
CA ASN A 57 -1.02 -17.45 -14.83
C ASN A 57 -0.19 -16.48 -15.71
N VAL A 58 0.41 -15.47 -15.06
CA VAL A 58 1.29 -14.49 -15.71
C VAL A 58 2.73 -14.87 -15.42
N ASN A 59 3.58 -14.85 -16.42
CA ASN A 59 5.01 -14.99 -16.21
C ASN A 59 5.57 -13.70 -15.63
N ALA A 60 6.49 -13.80 -14.68
CA ALA A 60 7.11 -12.62 -14.09
C ALA A 60 8.62 -12.80 -14.02
N VAL A 61 9.35 -11.73 -14.27
CA VAL A 61 10.82 -11.71 -14.25
C VAL A 61 11.27 -10.74 -13.17
N PRO A 62 11.94 -11.24 -12.10
CA PRO A 62 12.56 -10.40 -11.10
C PRO A 62 13.67 -9.52 -11.68
N ILE A 63 13.66 -8.24 -11.38
CA ILE A 63 14.67 -7.27 -11.77
C ILE A 63 15.01 -6.40 -10.57
N CYS A 64 16.13 -6.70 -9.92
CA CYS A 64 16.64 -5.91 -8.82
C CYS A 64 17.70 -4.93 -9.32
N LEU A 65 17.45 -3.64 -9.15
CA LEU A 65 18.32 -2.56 -9.62
C LEU A 65 19.29 -2.14 -8.50
N ASP A 66 20.59 -2.10 -8.82
CA ASP A 66 21.62 -1.65 -7.89
C ASP A 66 21.72 -0.11 -7.89
N THR A 67 20.59 0.54 -7.68
CA THR A 67 20.48 1.99 -7.51
C THR A 67 19.21 2.33 -6.75
N GLN A 68 19.25 3.40 -5.95
CA GLN A 68 18.09 3.99 -5.28
C GLN A 68 17.80 5.41 -5.81
N ASP A 69 18.42 5.79 -6.92
CA ASP A 69 18.16 7.06 -7.58
C ASP A 69 16.86 6.98 -8.41
N THR A 70 15.96 7.93 -8.20
CA THR A 70 14.66 7.98 -8.87
C THR A 70 14.77 8.06 -10.38
N GLU A 71 15.69 8.90 -10.89
CA GLU A 71 15.86 9.09 -12.34
C GLU A 71 16.47 7.84 -13.00
N GLU A 72 17.41 7.19 -12.34
CA GLU A 72 18.03 5.96 -12.85
C GLU A 72 17.02 4.82 -12.89
N ILE A 73 16.17 4.67 -11.85
CA ILE A 73 15.12 3.65 -11.83
C ILE A 73 14.12 3.88 -12.97
N ILE A 74 13.62 5.12 -13.12
CA ILE A 74 12.65 5.47 -14.18
C ILE A 74 13.28 5.17 -15.56
N LYS A 75 14.52 5.56 -15.77
CA LYS A 75 15.23 5.34 -17.03
C LYS A 75 15.44 3.85 -17.32
N ALA A 76 15.88 3.07 -16.33
CA ALA A 76 16.05 1.63 -16.46
C ALA A 76 14.74 0.93 -16.83
N VAL A 77 13.65 1.22 -16.11
CA VAL A 77 12.33 0.63 -16.38
C VAL A 77 11.81 1.02 -17.76
N THR A 78 12.01 2.28 -18.17
CA THR A 78 11.64 2.73 -19.52
C THR A 78 12.34 1.95 -20.62
N TYR A 79 13.64 1.65 -20.44
CA TYR A 79 14.39 0.87 -21.42
C TYR A 79 14.02 -0.61 -21.43
N LEU A 80 13.55 -1.18 -20.34
CA LEU A 80 13.10 -2.56 -20.23
C LEU A 80 11.68 -2.77 -20.78
N ALA A 81 10.85 -1.74 -20.77
CA ALA A 81 9.42 -1.80 -21.09
C ALA A 81 9.07 -2.47 -22.45
N PRO A 82 9.85 -2.35 -23.53
CA PRO A 82 9.56 -3.03 -24.78
C PRO A 82 9.41 -4.55 -24.67
N GLY A 83 10.08 -5.19 -23.72
CA GLY A 83 10.06 -6.65 -23.51
C GLY A 83 8.89 -7.15 -22.64
N PHE A 84 8.16 -6.26 -22.00
CA PHE A 84 7.15 -6.63 -20.99
C PHE A 84 5.76 -6.10 -21.31
N GLY A 85 4.74 -6.83 -20.90
CA GLY A 85 3.33 -6.43 -20.99
C GLY A 85 2.86 -5.59 -19.79
N GLY A 86 3.66 -5.49 -18.74
CA GLY A 86 3.39 -4.68 -17.56
C GLY A 86 4.59 -4.60 -16.62
N ILE A 87 4.56 -3.64 -15.74
CA ILE A 87 5.59 -3.41 -14.71
C ILE A 87 4.94 -3.45 -13.33
N ASN A 88 5.41 -4.34 -12.47
CA ASN A 88 5.14 -4.33 -11.05
C ASN A 88 6.33 -3.75 -10.32
N LEU A 89 6.17 -2.57 -9.73
CA LEU A 89 7.15 -2.01 -8.81
C LEU A 89 6.92 -2.63 -7.43
N GLU A 90 7.98 -3.05 -6.76
CA GLU A 90 7.90 -3.78 -5.48
C GLU A 90 8.96 -3.28 -4.51
N ASP A 91 8.62 -3.14 -3.23
CA ASP A 91 9.56 -2.84 -2.14
C ASP A 91 10.43 -1.59 -2.37
N ILE A 92 9.90 -0.57 -3.05
CA ILE A 92 10.56 0.72 -3.25
C ILE A 92 10.05 1.70 -2.18
N SER A 93 10.95 2.33 -1.45
CA SER A 93 10.61 3.18 -0.30
C SER A 93 9.87 4.46 -0.68
N ALA A 94 8.91 4.85 0.16
CA ALA A 94 8.31 6.17 0.11
C ALA A 94 9.34 7.26 0.53
N PRO A 95 9.27 8.49 -0.02
CA PRO A 95 8.27 8.96 -0.98
C PRO A 95 8.60 8.67 -2.46
N ARG A 96 9.79 8.09 -2.76
CA ARG A 96 10.27 7.85 -4.14
C ARG A 96 9.32 6.97 -4.95
N CYS A 97 8.76 5.94 -4.33
CA CYS A 97 7.84 5.02 -5.02
C CYS A 97 6.63 5.74 -5.65
N PHE A 98 6.14 6.81 -5.03
CA PHE A 98 5.03 7.60 -5.59
C PHE A 98 5.42 8.30 -6.89
N GLU A 99 6.58 8.98 -6.88
CA GLU A 99 7.08 9.70 -8.04
C GLU A 99 7.45 8.75 -9.19
N ILE A 100 8.14 7.66 -8.87
CA ILE A 100 8.55 6.65 -9.86
C ILE A 100 7.31 6.09 -10.57
N GLU A 101 6.28 5.70 -9.80
CA GLU A 101 5.06 5.15 -10.37
C GLU A 101 4.29 6.19 -11.20
N GLU A 102 4.06 7.39 -10.67
CA GLU A 102 3.34 8.46 -11.37
C GLU A 102 4.01 8.77 -12.72
N ARG A 103 5.32 8.96 -12.73
CA ARG A 103 6.08 9.29 -13.95
C ARG A 103 6.13 8.14 -14.95
N LEU A 104 6.29 6.90 -14.49
CA LEU A 104 6.28 5.75 -15.40
C LEU A 104 4.91 5.53 -16.04
N LYS A 105 3.81 5.80 -15.34
CA LYS A 105 2.46 5.78 -15.91
C LYS A 105 2.23 6.83 -17.01
N GLU A 106 2.93 7.96 -16.93
CA GLU A 106 2.88 9.01 -17.97
C GLU A 106 3.74 8.66 -19.19
N ILE A 107 4.86 7.95 -18.99
CA ILE A 107 5.83 7.65 -20.04
C ILE A 107 5.48 6.38 -20.82
N LEU A 108 4.95 5.35 -20.13
CA LEU A 108 4.76 4.01 -20.69
C LEU A 108 3.31 3.78 -21.12
N ASP A 109 3.15 3.05 -22.21
CA ASP A 109 1.86 2.60 -22.76
C ASP A 109 1.40 1.23 -22.21
N ILE A 110 2.13 0.66 -21.26
CA ILE A 110 1.80 -0.59 -20.57
C ILE A 110 1.41 -0.31 -19.12
N PRO A 111 0.63 -1.20 -18.47
CA PRO A 111 0.33 -1.06 -17.05
C PRO A 111 1.56 -0.97 -16.17
N VAL A 112 1.60 0.03 -15.30
CA VAL A 112 2.59 0.20 -14.24
C VAL A 112 1.87 0.33 -12.93
N PHE A 113 2.29 -0.45 -11.94
CA PHE A 113 1.69 -0.34 -10.62
C PHE A 113 2.69 -0.74 -9.52
N HIS A 114 2.53 -0.13 -8.35
CA HIS A 114 3.32 -0.43 -7.16
C HIS A 114 2.45 -1.21 -6.17
N ASP A 115 2.79 -2.47 -5.91
CA ASP A 115 1.91 -3.38 -5.15
C ASP A 115 1.71 -2.96 -3.70
N ASP A 116 2.77 -2.51 -3.01
CA ASP A 116 2.69 -2.01 -1.63
C ASP A 116 1.72 -0.83 -1.46
N GLN A 117 1.44 -0.11 -2.55
CA GLN A 117 0.43 0.94 -2.57
C GLN A 117 -0.94 0.34 -2.92
N HIS A 118 -1.09 -0.15 -4.15
CA HIS A 118 -2.39 -0.42 -4.74
C HIS A 118 -2.93 -1.80 -4.40
N GLY A 119 -2.09 -2.84 -4.34
CA GLY A 119 -2.52 -4.18 -3.94
C GLY A 119 -3.07 -4.17 -2.52
N THR A 120 -2.30 -3.63 -1.60
CA THR A 120 -2.70 -3.48 -0.19
C THR A 120 -3.96 -2.62 -0.04
N ALA A 121 -4.06 -1.49 -0.76
CA ALA A 121 -5.24 -0.63 -0.69
C ALA A 121 -6.51 -1.33 -1.21
N ILE A 122 -6.40 -2.12 -2.28
CA ILE A 122 -7.54 -2.87 -2.87
C ILE A 122 -8.06 -3.91 -1.89
N VAL A 123 -7.18 -4.72 -1.29
CA VAL A 123 -7.62 -5.78 -0.35
C VAL A 123 -8.20 -5.19 0.92
N VAL A 124 -7.64 -4.08 1.43
CA VAL A 124 -8.19 -3.36 2.58
C VAL A 124 -9.57 -2.81 2.29
N LEU A 125 -9.76 -2.12 1.18
CA LEU A 125 -11.07 -1.60 0.81
C LEU A 125 -12.09 -2.73 0.63
N ALA A 126 -11.73 -3.83 -0.01
CA ALA A 126 -12.59 -5.00 -0.17
C ALA A 126 -12.99 -5.58 1.21
N GLY A 127 -12.04 -5.69 2.13
CA GLY A 127 -12.27 -6.10 3.52
C GLY A 127 -13.21 -5.15 4.25
N VAL A 128 -12.96 -3.84 4.18
CA VAL A 128 -13.77 -2.81 4.82
C VAL A 128 -15.21 -2.81 4.31
N ILE A 129 -15.41 -2.88 2.98
CA ILE A 129 -16.76 -2.97 2.38
C ILE A 129 -17.56 -4.15 2.94
N ASN A 130 -16.93 -5.31 3.09
CA ASN A 130 -17.61 -6.48 3.61
C ASN A 130 -17.77 -6.44 5.13
N ALA A 131 -16.80 -5.89 5.86
CA ALA A 131 -16.89 -5.68 7.30
C ALA A 131 -18.05 -4.73 7.66
N LEU A 132 -18.23 -3.64 6.89
CA LEU A 132 -19.39 -2.73 7.08
C LEU A 132 -20.72 -3.45 6.96
N LYS A 133 -20.86 -4.40 6.02
CA LYS A 133 -22.09 -5.22 5.89
C LYS A 133 -22.31 -6.10 7.11
N VAL A 134 -21.24 -6.68 7.66
CA VAL A 134 -21.31 -7.53 8.86
C VAL A 134 -21.75 -6.76 10.09
N VAL A 135 -21.26 -5.52 10.26
CA VAL A 135 -21.58 -4.70 11.43
C VAL A 135 -22.78 -3.76 11.22
N GLY A 136 -23.34 -3.70 10.00
CA GLY A 136 -24.48 -2.85 9.67
C GLY A 136 -24.21 -1.34 9.71
N LYS A 137 -22.93 -0.92 9.60
CA LYS A 137 -22.56 0.50 9.60
C LYS A 137 -22.52 1.06 8.18
N LYS A 138 -22.78 2.36 8.06
CA LYS A 138 -22.64 3.11 6.81
C LYS A 138 -21.31 3.84 6.80
N LYS A 139 -20.64 3.86 5.67
CA LYS A 139 -19.31 4.50 5.52
C LYS A 139 -19.33 6.00 5.84
N GLU A 140 -20.45 6.65 5.55
CA GLU A 140 -20.66 8.09 5.78
C GLU A 140 -20.62 8.47 7.26
N ASP A 141 -20.98 7.53 8.15
CA ASP A 141 -21.05 7.73 9.59
C ASP A 141 -19.79 7.24 10.33
N CYS A 142 -18.86 6.59 9.60
CA CYS A 142 -17.68 5.99 10.21
C CYS A 142 -16.51 6.96 10.34
N ARG A 143 -15.88 6.91 11.52
CA ARG A 143 -14.55 7.47 11.79
C ARG A 143 -13.51 6.39 11.53
N VAL A 144 -12.57 6.67 10.62
CA VAL A 144 -11.50 5.76 10.22
C VAL A 144 -10.16 6.27 10.70
N VAL A 145 -9.37 5.40 11.32
CA VAL A 145 -7.98 5.68 11.69
C VAL A 145 -7.05 4.79 10.87
N VAL A 146 -6.15 5.41 10.10
CA VAL A 146 -5.09 4.72 9.36
C VAL A 146 -3.76 5.01 10.02
N ASN A 147 -3.12 3.98 10.57
CA ASN A 147 -1.84 4.13 11.26
C ASN A 147 -0.68 3.57 10.43
N GLY A 148 0.29 4.43 10.15
CA GLY A 148 1.38 4.24 9.22
C GLY A 148 1.19 5.10 7.96
N ALA A 149 1.83 6.28 7.91
CA ALA A 149 1.71 7.23 6.80
C ALA A 149 2.77 6.99 5.70
N GLY A 150 3.16 5.73 5.49
CA GLY A 150 4.04 5.27 4.40
C GLY A 150 3.28 4.99 3.09
N SER A 151 3.89 4.21 2.19
CA SER A 151 3.33 3.86 0.87
C SER A 151 1.93 3.26 0.97
N ALA A 152 1.77 2.22 1.77
CA ALA A 152 0.49 1.52 1.96
C ALA A 152 -0.57 2.44 2.61
N GLY A 153 -0.25 3.10 3.72
CA GLY A 153 -1.22 3.95 4.44
C GLY A 153 -1.72 5.12 3.61
N VAL A 154 -0.85 5.76 2.84
CA VAL A 154 -1.24 6.81 1.89
C VAL A 154 -2.17 6.27 0.81
N ALA A 155 -1.85 5.12 0.21
CA ALA A 155 -2.66 4.54 -0.86
C ALA A 155 -4.03 4.07 -0.35
N ILE A 156 -4.07 3.42 0.82
CA ILE A 156 -5.31 3.04 1.52
C ILE A 156 -6.18 4.27 1.76
N THR A 157 -5.60 5.32 2.33
CA THR A 157 -6.31 6.56 2.63
C THR A 157 -6.87 7.21 1.36
N LYS A 158 -6.07 7.30 0.28
CA LYS A 158 -6.55 7.80 -1.02
C LYS A 158 -7.74 7.01 -1.54
N LEU A 159 -7.68 5.68 -1.46
CA LEU A 159 -8.73 4.81 -1.97
C LEU A 159 -10.01 4.88 -1.12
N LEU A 160 -9.88 4.92 0.21
CA LEU A 160 -11.02 5.12 1.14
C LEU A 160 -11.70 6.48 0.92
N LEU A 161 -10.93 7.58 0.74
CA LEU A 161 -11.47 8.90 0.39
C LEU A 161 -12.23 8.86 -0.96
N THR A 162 -11.66 8.18 -1.97
CA THR A 162 -12.28 8.02 -3.29
C THR A 162 -13.57 7.20 -3.21
N TYR A 163 -13.60 6.18 -2.36
CA TYR A 163 -14.80 5.37 -2.10
C TYR A 163 -15.87 6.15 -1.33
N GLY A 164 -15.51 7.27 -0.69
CA GLY A 164 -16.43 8.21 -0.05
C GLY A 164 -16.51 8.14 1.48
N PHE A 165 -15.43 7.73 2.15
CA PHE A 165 -15.30 7.92 3.61
C PHE A 165 -14.98 9.40 3.89
N PRO A 166 -15.82 10.13 4.66
CA PRO A 166 -15.60 11.56 4.89
C PRO A 166 -14.64 11.86 6.05
N ASN A 167 -14.51 10.96 7.01
CA ASN A 167 -13.79 11.19 8.26
C ASN A 167 -12.66 10.17 8.43
N ILE A 168 -11.47 10.55 7.93
CA ILE A 168 -10.26 9.74 8.04
C ILE A 168 -9.19 10.52 8.80
N ILE A 169 -8.59 9.88 9.78
CA ILE A 169 -7.41 10.38 10.51
C ILE A 169 -6.23 9.47 10.17
N MET A 170 -5.14 10.08 9.76
CA MET A 170 -3.86 9.39 9.61
C MET A 170 -3.01 9.59 10.85
N CYS A 171 -2.32 8.53 11.25
CA CYS A 171 -1.31 8.56 12.32
C CYS A 171 0.03 8.06 11.80
N ASP A 172 1.11 8.54 12.41
CA ASP A 172 2.47 8.07 12.20
C ASP A 172 3.19 8.03 13.56
N LYS A 173 4.51 7.85 13.57
CA LYS A 173 5.35 7.79 14.80
C LYS A 173 5.13 8.96 15.75
N VAL A 174 4.73 10.11 15.24
CA VAL A 174 4.45 11.32 16.03
C VAL A 174 3.02 11.37 16.58
N GLY A 175 2.18 10.38 16.31
CA GLY A 175 0.74 10.37 16.62
C GLY A 175 -0.10 10.84 15.44
N ILE A 176 -1.18 11.56 15.70
CA ILE A 176 -2.07 12.13 14.68
C ILE A 176 -1.28 13.11 13.81
N VAL A 177 -1.35 12.95 12.49
CA VAL A 177 -0.73 13.88 11.55
C VAL A 177 -1.77 14.87 11.02
N ASP A 178 -1.36 16.14 10.97
CA ASP A 178 -2.18 17.24 10.46
C ASP A 178 -1.31 18.28 9.73
N THR A 179 -1.92 19.39 9.34
CA THR A 179 -1.23 20.47 8.60
C THR A 179 -0.14 21.18 9.39
N THR A 180 -0.07 21.01 10.72
CA THR A 180 0.96 21.60 11.59
C THR A 180 2.12 20.66 11.90
N THR A 181 1.98 19.38 11.52
CA THR A 181 3.01 18.35 11.75
C THR A 181 4.28 18.68 10.98
N GLN A 182 5.41 18.71 11.68
CA GLN A 182 6.71 19.00 11.08
C GLN A 182 7.34 17.74 10.46
N GLY A 183 8.14 17.92 9.42
CA GLY A 183 8.91 16.85 8.79
C GLY A 183 8.11 15.90 7.90
N LEU A 184 6.92 16.27 7.51
CA LEU A 184 6.13 15.51 6.53
C LEU A 184 6.82 15.54 5.15
N ASN A 185 6.77 14.40 4.46
CA ASN A 185 7.14 14.38 3.05
C ASN A 185 6.02 14.98 2.19
N TRP A 186 6.35 15.32 0.93
CA TRP A 186 5.44 15.99 0.00
C TRP A 186 4.09 15.26 -0.22
N MET A 187 4.08 13.91 -0.11
CA MET A 187 2.85 13.15 -0.26
C MET A 187 2.01 13.21 1.02
N GLN A 188 2.64 13.13 2.18
CA GLN A 188 1.97 13.33 3.47
C GLN A 188 1.37 14.74 3.56
N GLU A 189 2.09 15.77 3.09
CA GLU A 189 1.57 17.14 2.99
C GLU A 189 0.33 17.26 2.10
N LYS A 190 0.24 16.49 1.02
CA LYS A 190 -0.98 16.40 0.21
C LYS A 190 -2.12 15.72 0.97
N MET A 191 -1.81 14.70 1.76
CA MET A 191 -2.82 13.90 2.47
C MET A 191 -3.43 14.65 3.65
N VAL A 192 -2.65 15.34 4.47
CA VAL A 192 -3.17 16.10 5.64
C VAL A 192 -4.14 17.22 5.25
N LYS A 193 -4.12 17.68 3.99
CA LYS A 193 -5.11 18.64 3.46
C LYS A 193 -6.48 18.00 3.17
N ARG A 194 -6.57 16.69 3.17
CA ARG A 194 -7.76 15.91 2.81
C ARG A 194 -8.24 15.01 3.93
N THR A 195 -7.46 14.87 4.98
CA THR A 195 -7.73 14.05 6.17
C THR A 195 -7.73 14.92 7.41
N ASN A 196 -8.23 14.40 8.53
CA ASN A 196 -8.24 15.11 9.80
C ASN A 196 -8.77 16.57 9.68
N LEU A 197 -9.92 16.74 9.02
CA LEU A 197 -10.48 18.05 8.75
C LEU A 197 -10.90 18.82 10.02
N ALA A 198 -11.00 18.13 11.16
CA ALA A 198 -11.23 18.73 12.47
C ALA A 198 -9.96 19.21 13.17
N HIS A 199 -8.77 19.02 12.54
CA HIS A 199 -7.47 19.40 13.09
C HIS A 199 -7.20 18.83 14.49
N GLU A 200 -7.60 17.58 14.71
CA GLU A 200 -7.33 16.86 15.94
C GLU A 200 -5.83 16.61 16.08
N THR A 201 -5.34 16.64 17.32
CA THR A 201 -3.95 16.38 17.69
C THR A 201 -3.91 15.34 18.81
N GLY A 202 -2.80 14.66 18.97
CA GLY A 202 -2.62 13.68 20.04
C GLY A 202 -1.95 12.39 19.57
N SER A 203 -2.01 11.39 20.41
CA SER A 203 -1.45 10.06 20.19
C SER A 203 -2.36 9.18 19.34
N LEU A 204 -1.87 8.00 18.97
CA LEU A 204 -2.70 6.95 18.36
C LEU A 204 -3.89 6.57 19.27
N ALA A 205 -3.67 6.52 20.58
CA ALA A 205 -4.73 6.23 21.57
C ALA A 205 -5.85 7.29 21.51
N ASP A 206 -5.48 8.57 21.31
CA ASP A 206 -6.48 9.65 21.16
C ASP A 206 -7.23 9.53 19.84
N ALA A 207 -6.57 9.17 18.76
CA ALA A 207 -7.20 8.93 17.46
C ALA A 207 -8.25 7.82 17.53
N LEU A 208 -7.95 6.72 18.26
CA LEU A 208 -8.80 5.54 18.36
C LEU A 208 -10.06 5.74 19.21
N LYS A 209 -10.08 6.74 20.09
CA LYS A 209 -11.30 7.06 20.86
C LYS A 209 -12.48 7.37 19.94
N GLY A 210 -13.53 6.55 20.03
CA GLY A 210 -14.71 6.70 19.18
C GLY A 210 -14.48 6.42 17.69
N ALA A 211 -13.39 5.74 17.32
CA ALA A 211 -13.19 5.27 15.96
C ALA A 211 -14.02 4.01 15.66
N ASP A 212 -14.50 3.88 14.44
CA ASP A 212 -15.26 2.71 13.97
C ASP A 212 -14.35 1.71 13.27
N ILE A 213 -13.33 2.21 12.58
CA ILE A 213 -12.42 1.40 11.77
C ILE A 213 -10.99 1.79 12.09
N PHE A 214 -10.16 0.79 12.36
CA PHE A 214 -8.72 0.90 12.44
C PHE A 214 -8.07 0.12 11.30
N VAL A 215 -7.12 0.74 10.61
CA VAL A 215 -6.25 0.10 9.62
C VAL A 215 -4.80 0.36 10.02
N GLY A 216 -4.09 -0.69 10.42
CA GLY A 216 -2.69 -0.65 10.79
C GLY A 216 -1.79 -1.19 9.67
N VAL A 217 -0.82 -0.39 9.27
CA VAL A 217 0.27 -0.74 8.32
C VAL A 217 1.59 -0.16 8.83
N SER A 218 1.91 -0.45 10.08
CA SER A 218 2.95 0.25 10.82
C SER A 218 3.93 -0.71 11.53
N ALA A 219 3.76 -0.92 12.82
CA ALA A 219 4.68 -1.67 13.66
C ALA A 219 3.97 -2.65 14.60
N PRO A 220 4.61 -3.77 14.95
CA PRO A 220 4.02 -4.79 15.83
C PRO A 220 3.67 -4.26 17.22
N GLY A 221 2.52 -4.71 17.76
CA GLY A 221 2.21 -4.59 19.18
C GLY A 221 1.95 -3.18 19.70
N ILE A 222 1.71 -2.20 18.82
CA ILE A 222 1.51 -0.80 19.23
C ILE A 222 0.08 -0.45 19.63
N VAL A 223 -0.88 -1.34 19.38
CA VAL A 223 -2.28 -1.19 19.77
C VAL A 223 -2.57 -2.05 20.99
N THR A 224 -3.13 -1.47 22.04
CA THR A 224 -3.48 -2.17 23.29
C THR A 224 -4.95 -2.54 23.35
N GLU A 225 -5.33 -3.45 24.26
CA GLU A 225 -6.73 -3.82 24.51
C GLU A 225 -7.54 -2.57 24.94
N GLU A 226 -6.96 -1.66 25.73
CA GLU A 226 -7.62 -0.42 26.17
C GLU A 226 -7.90 0.53 24.99
N MET A 227 -6.98 0.62 24.03
CA MET A 227 -7.21 1.40 22.82
C MET A 227 -8.39 0.85 22.02
N VAL A 228 -8.45 -0.47 21.82
CA VAL A 228 -9.58 -1.11 21.13
C VAL A 228 -10.87 -0.93 21.90
N ALA A 229 -10.86 -1.09 23.23
CA ALA A 229 -12.05 -0.88 24.07
C ALA A 229 -12.56 0.58 24.05
N SER A 230 -11.72 1.55 23.68
CA SER A 230 -12.10 2.96 23.54
C SER A 230 -12.78 3.30 22.19
N MET A 231 -12.75 2.37 21.24
CA MET A 231 -13.41 2.51 19.95
C MET A 231 -14.94 2.42 20.09
N ASN A 232 -15.65 2.77 19.04
CA ASN A 232 -17.10 2.58 18.99
C ASN A 232 -17.47 1.09 19.03
N SER A 233 -18.69 0.79 19.43
CA SER A 233 -19.26 -0.56 19.37
C SER A 233 -19.13 -1.15 17.95
N ASP A 234 -18.99 -2.47 17.88
CA ASP A 234 -18.81 -3.19 16.60
C ASP A 234 -17.64 -2.67 15.78
N ALA A 235 -16.50 -2.39 16.43
CA ALA A 235 -15.29 -1.90 15.78
C ALA A 235 -14.74 -2.92 14.77
N ILE A 236 -14.18 -2.37 13.69
CA ILE A 236 -13.50 -3.11 12.61
C ILE A 236 -12.00 -2.82 12.70
N LEU A 237 -11.18 -3.86 12.79
CA LEU A 237 -9.73 -3.74 12.85
C LEU A 237 -9.07 -4.55 11.72
N PHE A 238 -8.23 -3.88 10.94
CA PHE A 238 -7.26 -4.51 10.03
C PHE A 238 -5.85 -4.17 10.51
N ALA A 239 -5.27 -5.07 11.31
CA ALA A 239 -3.94 -4.91 11.91
C ALA A 239 -2.94 -5.72 11.08
N MET A 240 -2.30 -5.07 10.11
CA MET A 240 -1.58 -5.74 9.03
C MET A 240 -0.06 -5.59 9.10
N ALA A 241 0.51 -5.13 10.22
CA ALA A 241 1.96 -5.16 10.42
C ALA A 241 2.48 -6.60 10.32
N ASN A 242 3.61 -6.79 9.68
CA ASN A 242 4.18 -8.09 9.37
C ASN A 242 5.61 -8.20 9.96
N PRO A 243 6.02 -9.33 10.57
CA PRO A 243 5.30 -10.62 10.71
C PRO A 243 4.33 -10.67 11.90
N VAL A 244 4.31 -9.68 12.76
CA VAL A 244 3.42 -9.61 13.93
C VAL A 244 2.53 -8.38 13.78
N PRO A 245 1.20 -8.52 13.95
CA PRO A 245 0.27 -7.41 13.77
C PRO A 245 0.39 -6.36 14.89
N GLU A 246 -0.22 -5.19 14.69
CA GLU A 246 -0.31 -4.11 15.68
C GLU A 246 -1.01 -4.58 16.98
N ILE A 247 -1.93 -5.53 16.88
CA ILE A 247 -2.56 -6.25 18.00
C ILE A 247 -2.95 -7.65 17.51
N MET A 248 -2.75 -8.64 18.37
CA MET A 248 -3.18 -10.02 18.06
C MET A 248 -4.70 -10.13 17.98
N PRO A 249 -5.24 -10.94 17.04
CA PRO A 249 -6.68 -11.03 16.80
C PRO A 249 -7.51 -11.46 18.01
N ASP A 250 -7.00 -12.34 18.85
CA ASP A 250 -7.65 -12.80 20.08
C ASP A 250 -7.77 -11.67 21.10
N LEU A 251 -6.73 -10.84 21.27
CA LEU A 251 -6.74 -9.68 22.14
C LEU A 251 -7.69 -8.60 21.63
N ALA A 252 -7.68 -8.33 20.32
CA ALA A 252 -8.59 -7.37 19.72
C ALA A 252 -10.07 -7.77 19.89
N LYS A 253 -10.38 -9.05 19.67
CA LYS A 253 -11.75 -9.59 19.88
C LYS A 253 -12.16 -9.53 21.35
N LYS A 254 -11.26 -9.89 22.27
CA LYS A 254 -11.50 -9.80 23.71
C LYS A 254 -11.79 -8.36 24.16
N ALA A 255 -11.12 -7.38 23.53
CA ALA A 255 -11.34 -5.96 23.80
C ALA A 255 -12.60 -5.36 23.15
N GLY A 256 -13.37 -6.13 22.37
CA GLY A 256 -14.66 -5.72 21.82
C GLY A 256 -14.70 -5.52 20.30
N ALA A 257 -13.61 -5.80 19.58
CA ALA A 257 -13.63 -5.73 18.12
C ALA A 257 -14.57 -6.79 17.52
N ARG A 258 -15.42 -6.37 16.59
CA ARG A 258 -16.39 -7.25 15.93
C ARG A 258 -15.81 -7.96 14.71
N VAL A 259 -15.02 -7.25 13.93
CA VAL A 259 -14.31 -7.78 12.75
C VAL A 259 -12.83 -7.53 12.93
N VAL A 260 -12.03 -8.57 12.78
CA VAL A 260 -10.56 -8.48 12.85
C VAL A 260 -9.97 -9.20 11.64
N GLY A 261 -9.08 -8.51 10.92
CA GLY A 261 -8.23 -9.05 9.86
C GLY A 261 -6.76 -8.72 10.13
N THR A 262 -5.86 -9.62 9.74
CA THR A 262 -4.40 -9.45 9.85
C THR A 262 -3.73 -9.92 8.57
#